data_bd4c527dc755cc7dc86d629eef05853c
#
_entry.id   bd4c527dc755cc7dc86d629eef05853c
#
_cell.length_a   1.000
_cell.length_b   1.000
_cell.length_c   1.000
_cell.angle_alpha   90.00
_cell.angle_beta   90.00
_cell.angle_gamma   90.00
#
_symmetry.space_group_name_H-M   'P 1'
#
loop_
_entity.id
_entity.type
_entity.pdbx_description
1 polymer ?
#
loop_
_entity_poly.entity_id
_entity_poly.type
_entity_poly.pdbx_seq_one_letter_code
_entity_poly.pdbx_strand_id
1 'polypeptide(L)'
;MWNPLNLFKSKTDNLLSVSDKQLLVQAIQAAEQNTSGEIRVFVETSIPKKQDALERATEIFFKNKMNETKDRNGVLVYVAVSDKKLAIYGDQQIHEKVGVEFWYQQVQEMTGHFKQANYVDGMVGVIDAVGHALKDHFPYDRVTDENELSDEIMMGK
;
A
#
# COMPACT_ATOMS: atom_id res chain seq x y z
N MET A 1 7.57 17.85 -13.11
CA MET A 1 8.44 17.68 -12.43
C MET A 1 8.69 18.57 -11.28
N TRP A 2 9.52 18.25 -10.50
CA TRP A 2 9.50 18.79 -9.30
C TRP A 2 10.55 19.80 -9.01
N ASN A 3 10.23 20.70 -8.21
CA ASN A 3 11.18 21.74 -7.86
C ASN A 3 12.20 21.21 -6.83
N PRO A 4 13.47 21.06 -7.19
CA PRO A 4 14.46 20.53 -6.29
C PRO A 4 14.75 21.43 -5.11
N LEU A 5 14.34 22.69 -5.19
CA LEU A 5 14.56 23.61 -4.09
C LEU A 5 13.58 23.41 -2.96
N ASN A 6 12.62 22.52 -3.15
CA ASN A 6 11.64 22.19 -2.13
C ASN A 6 10.70 23.31 -1.72
N LEU A 7 10.69 24.41 -2.44
CA LEU A 7 9.78 25.51 -2.14
C LEU A 7 8.32 25.11 -2.32
N PHE A 8 8.08 24.17 -3.26
CA PHE A 8 6.75 23.69 -3.56
C PHE A 8 6.60 22.21 -3.25
N LYS A 9 7.42 21.73 -2.34
CA LYS A 9 7.34 20.36 -1.87
C LYS A 9 5.96 20.10 -1.29
N SER A 10 5.32 18.99 -1.65
CA SER A 10 4.02 18.67 -1.13
C SER A 10 4.09 18.38 0.36
N LYS A 11 2.98 18.53 1.07
CA LYS A 11 2.93 18.23 2.49
C LYS A 11 3.25 16.77 2.78
N THR A 12 2.90 15.88 1.85
CA THR A 12 3.18 14.45 1.98
C THR A 12 4.67 14.15 1.96
N ASP A 13 5.45 14.93 1.22
CA ASP A 13 6.90 14.75 1.20
C ASP A 13 7.55 15.04 2.54
N ASN A 14 6.89 15.82 3.40
CA ASN A 14 7.36 16.10 4.75
C ASN A 14 6.96 15.01 5.75
N LEU A 15 6.02 14.15 5.38
CA LEU A 15 5.50 13.12 6.28
C LEU A 15 6.34 11.85 6.26
N LEU A 16 6.96 11.57 5.12
CA LEU A 16 7.84 10.44 4.97
C LEU A 16 9.21 10.93 4.50
N SER A 17 10.21 10.67 5.31
CA SER A 17 11.59 10.97 4.94
C SER A 17 12.05 10.04 3.82
N VAL A 18 13.20 10.34 3.22
CA VAL A 18 13.81 9.45 2.24
C VAL A 18 14.08 8.07 2.86
N SER A 19 14.57 8.03 4.09
CA SER A 19 14.82 6.76 4.76
C SER A 19 13.53 5.99 5.06
N ASP A 20 12.45 6.68 5.40
CA ASP A 20 11.14 6.05 5.60
C ASP A 20 10.65 5.37 4.32
N LYS A 21 10.76 6.07 3.20
CA LYS A 21 10.37 5.52 1.90
C LYS A 21 11.22 4.30 1.54
N GLN A 22 12.51 4.35 1.84
CA GLN A 22 13.41 3.22 1.61
C GLN A 22 13.00 2.00 2.44
N LEU A 23 12.64 2.20 3.70
CA LEU A 23 12.17 1.11 4.55
C LEU A 23 10.89 0.47 3.99
N LEU A 24 9.97 1.28 3.51
CA LEU A 24 8.74 0.79 2.91
C LEU A 24 9.02 0.01 1.62
N VAL A 25 9.87 0.53 0.76
CA VAL A 25 10.24 -0.15 -0.48
C VAL A 25 10.93 -1.47 -0.18
N GLN A 26 11.83 -1.51 0.80
CA GLN A 26 12.50 -2.75 1.21
C GLN A 26 11.48 -3.78 1.73
N ALA A 27 10.51 -3.33 2.51
CA ALA A 27 9.46 -4.22 3.00
C ALA A 27 8.62 -4.79 1.86
N ILE A 28 8.27 -3.97 0.87
CA ILE A 28 7.54 -4.41 -0.32
C ILE A 28 8.36 -5.43 -1.10
N GLN A 29 9.62 -5.13 -1.35
CA GLN A 29 10.50 -6.05 -2.09
C GLN A 29 10.65 -7.39 -1.38
N ALA A 30 10.83 -7.37 -0.06
CA ALA A 30 10.92 -8.58 0.73
C ALA A 30 9.61 -9.38 0.67
N ALA A 31 8.48 -8.70 0.77
CA ALA A 31 7.17 -9.34 0.71
C ALA A 31 6.93 -10.01 -0.65
N GLU A 32 7.39 -9.37 -1.73
CA GLU A 32 7.13 -9.84 -3.09
C GLU A 32 8.07 -10.95 -3.55
N GLN A 33 9.16 -11.20 -2.84
CA GLN A 33 10.14 -12.20 -3.26
C GLN A 33 9.59 -13.61 -3.40
N ASN A 34 8.60 -13.96 -2.62
CA ASN A 34 8.09 -15.33 -2.54
C ASN A 34 6.66 -15.47 -3.05
N THR A 35 6.17 -14.48 -3.78
CA THR A 35 4.81 -14.49 -4.31
C THR A 35 4.74 -13.82 -5.67
N SER A 36 3.73 -14.17 -6.46
CA SER A 36 3.38 -13.44 -7.67
C SER A 36 2.59 -12.17 -7.35
N GLY A 37 2.12 -12.01 -6.12
CA GLY A 37 1.31 -10.87 -5.71
C GLY A 37 2.12 -9.58 -5.68
N GLU A 38 1.42 -8.46 -5.73
CA GLU A 38 2.06 -7.15 -5.80
C GLU A 38 1.43 -6.19 -4.81
N ILE A 39 2.28 -5.40 -4.13
CA ILE A 39 1.86 -4.47 -3.10
C ILE A 39 2.32 -3.07 -3.47
N ARG A 40 1.42 -2.09 -3.35
CA ARG A 40 1.77 -0.68 -3.50
C ARG A 40 1.24 0.11 -2.31
N VAL A 41 1.92 1.21 -2.03
CA VAL A 41 1.54 2.13 -0.95
C VAL A 41 1.26 3.50 -1.55
N PHE A 42 0.15 4.12 -1.15
CA PHE A 42 -0.17 5.49 -1.54
C PHE A 42 -0.40 6.33 -0.28
N VAL A 43 0.34 7.42 -0.17
CA VAL A 43 0.26 8.31 0.99
C VAL A 43 -0.10 9.71 0.52
N GLU A 44 -1.09 10.33 1.15
CA GLU A 44 -1.44 11.73 0.91
C GLU A 44 -1.80 12.40 2.23
N THR A 45 -1.94 13.71 2.20
CA THR A 45 -2.21 14.49 3.39
C THR A 45 -3.65 14.27 3.87
N SER A 46 -4.61 14.44 2.97
CA SER A 46 -6.03 14.38 3.30
C SER A 46 -6.81 13.69 2.18
N ILE A 47 -7.92 13.07 2.57
CA ILE A 47 -8.83 12.46 1.60
C ILE A 47 -9.53 13.57 0.82
N PRO A 48 -9.57 13.48 -0.52
CA PRO A 48 -10.36 14.44 -1.30
C PRO A 48 -11.84 14.40 -0.93
N LYS A 49 -12.54 15.46 -1.25
CA LYS A 49 -13.92 15.75 -0.87
C LYS A 49 -14.85 14.56 -0.76
N LYS A 50 -15.50 14.44 0.38
CA LYS A 50 -16.65 13.56 0.62
C LYS A 50 -16.45 12.08 0.32
N GLN A 51 -15.21 11.63 0.23
CA GLN A 51 -14.91 10.21 0.11
C GLN A 51 -14.50 9.66 1.46
N ASP A 52 -14.78 8.39 1.71
CA ASP A 52 -14.12 7.71 2.82
C ASP A 52 -12.79 7.10 2.31
N ALA A 53 -12.02 6.55 3.24
CA ALA A 53 -10.69 6.00 2.90
C ALA A 53 -10.78 4.85 1.91
N LEU A 54 -11.76 3.97 2.05
CA LEU A 54 -11.90 2.83 1.15
C LEU A 54 -12.33 3.26 -0.25
N GLU A 55 -13.24 4.22 -0.35
CA GLU A 55 -13.61 4.77 -1.65
C GLU A 55 -12.42 5.38 -2.36
N ARG A 56 -11.61 6.15 -1.62
CA ARG A 56 -10.41 6.76 -2.18
C ARG A 56 -9.39 5.71 -2.61
N ALA A 57 -9.16 4.70 -1.78
CA ALA A 57 -8.24 3.61 -2.11
C ALA A 57 -8.69 2.87 -3.38
N THR A 58 -9.97 2.60 -3.49
CA THR A 58 -10.54 1.94 -4.67
C THR A 58 -10.32 2.77 -5.93
N GLU A 59 -10.58 4.07 -5.84
CA GLU A 59 -10.34 5.00 -6.96
C GLU A 59 -8.90 4.97 -7.42
N ILE A 60 -7.96 5.07 -6.48
CA ILE A 60 -6.52 5.06 -6.77
C ILE A 60 -6.11 3.72 -7.39
N PHE A 61 -6.63 2.64 -6.85
CA PHE A 61 -6.32 1.29 -7.33
C PHE A 61 -6.63 1.15 -8.83
N PHE A 62 -7.84 1.49 -9.22
CA PHE A 62 -8.26 1.36 -10.61
C PHE A 62 -7.64 2.42 -11.52
N LYS A 63 -7.46 3.64 -11.03
CA LYS A 63 -6.81 4.71 -11.78
C LYS A 63 -5.38 4.34 -12.16
N ASN A 64 -4.70 3.63 -11.28
CA ASN A 64 -3.32 3.18 -11.52
C ASN A 64 -3.25 1.79 -12.14
N LYS A 65 -4.38 1.27 -12.61
CA LYS A 65 -4.45 0.00 -13.34
C LYS A 65 -3.90 -1.18 -12.53
N MET A 66 -4.06 -1.13 -11.22
CA MET A 66 -3.58 -2.19 -10.35
C MET A 66 -4.39 -3.48 -10.51
N ASN A 67 -5.54 -3.42 -11.16
CA ASN A 67 -6.34 -4.59 -11.51
C ASN A 67 -5.81 -5.32 -12.75
N GLU A 68 -4.78 -4.79 -13.42
CA GLU A 68 -4.25 -5.36 -14.65
C GLU A 68 -3.07 -6.28 -14.37
N THR A 69 -3.14 -7.05 -13.30
CA THR A 69 -2.19 -8.12 -13.03
C THR A 69 -2.79 -9.46 -13.45
N LYS A 70 -1.92 -10.39 -13.83
CA LYS A 70 -2.30 -11.70 -14.31
C LYS A 70 -3.19 -12.47 -13.33
N ASP A 71 -2.82 -12.43 -12.04
CA ASP A 71 -3.51 -13.22 -11.00
C ASP A 71 -4.51 -12.41 -10.18
N ARG A 72 -4.77 -11.16 -10.56
CA ARG A 72 -5.69 -10.28 -9.85
C ARG A 72 -5.43 -10.27 -8.35
N ASN A 73 -4.15 -10.14 -7.98
CA ASN A 73 -3.66 -10.20 -6.60
C ASN A 73 -2.86 -8.97 -6.17
N GLY A 74 -3.15 -7.84 -6.77
CA GLY A 74 -2.58 -6.57 -6.33
C GLY A 74 -3.23 -6.09 -5.04
N VAL A 75 -2.45 -5.45 -4.17
CA VAL A 75 -2.93 -4.89 -2.91
C VAL A 75 -2.43 -3.46 -2.79
N LEU A 76 -3.34 -2.55 -2.45
CA LEU A 76 -3.01 -1.15 -2.20
C LEU A 76 -3.20 -0.83 -0.71
N VAL A 77 -2.16 -0.29 -0.10
CA VAL A 77 -2.23 0.28 1.25
C VAL A 77 -2.34 1.79 1.11
N TYR A 78 -3.44 2.35 1.57
CA TYR A 78 -3.74 3.78 1.45
C TYR A 78 -3.72 4.47 2.81
N VAL A 79 -3.05 5.62 2.87
CA VAL A 79 -2.96 6.41 4.11
C VAL A 79 -3.19 7.89 3.80
N ALA A 80 -4.12 8.52 4.53
CA ALA A 80 -4.32 9.97 4.57
C ALA A 80 -3.89 10.45 5.95
N VAL A 81 -2.69 11.01 6.04
CA VAL A 81 -2.03 11.21 7.33
C VAL A 81 -2.72 12.26 8.20
N SER A 82 -3.08 13.42 7.64
CA SER A 82 -3.73 14.47 8.43
C SER A 82 -5.12 14.07 8.89
N ASP A 83 -5.82 13.28 8.11
CA ASP A 83 -7.15 12.80 8.48
C ASP A 83 -7.09 11.59 9.40
N LYS A 84 -5.91 11.03 9.59
CA LYS A 84 -5.69 9.80 10.38
C LYS A 84 -6.59 8.68 9.88
N LYS A 85 -6.72 8.57 8.58
CA LYS A 85 -7.54 7.57 7.91
C LYS A 85 -6.65 6.67 7.06
N LEU A 86 -7.08 5.44 6.92
CA LEU A 86 -6.36 4.46 6.13
C LEU A 86 -7.32 3.42 5.58
N ALA A 87 -6.90 2.74 4.54
CA ALA A 87 -7.65 1.64 3.96
C ALA A 87 -6.69 0.71 3.23
N ILE A 88 -7.13 -0.53 3.06
CA ILE A 88 -6.40 -1.51 2.27
C ILE A 88 -7.37 -2.07 1.25
N TYR A 89 -6.98 -2.05 -0.02
CA TYR A 89 -7.78 -2.62 -1.08
C TYR A 89 -7.04 -3.79 -1.71
N GLY A 90 -7.62 -4.97 -1.62
CA GLY A 90 -7.10 -6.16 -2.28
C GLY A 90 -7.92 -6.50 -3.52
N ASP A 91 -7.24 -6.84 -4.60
CA ASP A 91 -7.93 -7.19 -5.83
C ASP A 91 -8.72 -8.50 -5.66
N GLN A 92 -9.52 -8.81 -6.66
CA GLN A 92 -10.53 -9.84 -6.61
C GLN A 92 -10.02 -11.20 -6.11
N GLN A 93 -8.91 -11.68 -6.64
CA GLN A 93 -8.45 -13.02 -6.31
C GLN A 93 -7.84 -13.10 -4.91
N ILE A 94 -7.04 -12.12 -4.51
CA ILE A 94 -6.52 -12.15 -3.13
C ILE A 94 -7.66 -11.92 -2.13
N HIS A 95 -8.61 -11.05 -2.45
CA HIS A 95 -9.76 -10.83 -1.58
C HIS A 95 -10.57 -12.11 -1.35
N GLU A 96 -10.81 -12.88 -2.41
CA GLU A 96 -11.54 -14.14 -2.30
C GLU A 96 -10.82 -15.14 -1.39
N LYS A 97 -9.49 -15.13 -1.40
CA LYS A 97 -8.70 -16.06 -0.60
C LYS A 97 -8.66 -15.69 0.87
N VAL A 98 -8.53 -14.41 1.20
CA VAL A 98 -8.33 -14.00 2.62
C VAL A 98 -9.61 -13.55 3.30
N GLY A 99 -10.58 -13.03 2.56
CA GLY A 99 -11.86 -12.58 3.12
C GLY A 99 -11.81 -11.22 3.81
N VAL A 100 -12.99 -10.72 4.13
CA VAL A 100 -13.19 -9.38 4.72
C VAL A 100 -12.50 -9.24 6.07
N GLU A 101 -12.57 -10.28 6.90
CA GLU A 101 -12.02 -10.24 8.25
C GLU A 101 -10.51 -10.01 8.26
N PHE A 102 -9.81 -10.59 7.30
CA PHE A 102 -8.36 -10.37 7.16
C PHE A 102 -8.03 -8.89 7.01
N TRP A 103 -8.72 -8.21 6.07
CA TRP A 103 -8.49 -6.78 5.82
C TRP A 103 -8.83 -5.95 7.04
N TYR A 104 -9.92 -6.26 7.70
CA TYR A 104 -10.34 -5.57 8.91
C TYR A 104 -9.25 -5.64 9.99
N GLN A 105 -8.68 -6.82 10.20
CA GLN A 105 -7.61 -7.00 11.18
C GLN A 105 -6.38 -6.17 10.84
N GLN A 106 -6.01 -6.11 9.55
CA GLN A 106 -4.87 -5.32 9.14
C GLN A 106 -5.11 -3.83 9.35
N VAL A 107 -6.30 -3.35 9.07
CA VAL A 107 -6.66 -1.96 9.33
C VAL A 107 -6.59 -1.65 10.83
N GLN A 108 -7.07 -2.55 11.67
CA GLN A 108 -7.02 -2.38 13.12
C GLN A 108 -5.58 -2.29 13.64
N GLU A 109 -4.72 -3.18 13.18
CA GLU A 109 -3.30 -3.19 13.55
C GLU A 109 -2.62 -1.88 13.17
N MET A 110 -2.83 -1.44 11.93
CA MET A 110 -2.23 -0.20 11.42
C MET A 110 -2.75 1.02 12.19
N THR A 111 -4.06 1.02 12.49
CA THR A 111 -4.68 2.09 13.28
C THR A 111 -4.03 2.20 14.65
N GLY A 112 -3.75 1.08 15.29
CA GLY A 112 -3.07 1.06 16.59
C GLY A 112 -1.71 1.74 16.55
N HIS A 113 -0.91 1.44 15.54
CA HIS A 113 0.39 2.10 15.36
C HIS A 113 0.24 3.58 15.06
N PHE A 114 -0.75 3.96 14.26
CA PHE A 114 -0.96 5.36 13.88
C PHE A 114 -1.35 6.23 15.07
N LYS A 115 -2.10 5.68 16.02
CA LYS A 115 -2.44 6.39 17.25
C LYS A 115 -1.22 6.75 18.07
N GLN A 116 -0.14 5.99 17.92
CA GLN A 116 1.14 6.25 18.60
C GLN A 116 2.13 6.97 17.71
N ALA A 117 1.68 7.50 16.56
CA ALA A 117 2.52 8.16 15.56
C ALA A 117 3.62 7.25 14.96
N ASN A 118 3.43 5.95 15.03
CA ASN A 118 4.36 4.96 14.45
C ASN A 118 3.92 4.58 13.04
N TYR A 119 3.90 5.55 12.14
CA TYR A 119 3.32 5.37 10.79
C TYR A 119 4.06 4.33 9.96
N VAL A 120 5.39 4.41 9.95
CA VAL A 120 6.21 3.50 9.16
C VAL A 120 6.10 2.08 9.69
N ASP A 121 6.18 1.91 11.00
CA ASP A 121 6.05 0.59 11.63
C ASP A 121 4.69 -0.03 11.33
N GLY A 122 3.64 0.79 11.36
CA GLY A 122 2.30 0.31 11.03
C GLY A 122 2.19 -0.17 9.59
N MET A 123 2.74 0.60 8.66
CA MET A 123 2.73 0.23 7.25
C MET A 123 3.59 -0.99 6.96
N VAL A 124 4.79 -1.07 7.55
CA VAL A 124 5.67 -2.23 7.39
C VAL A 124 4.98 -3.49 7.92
N GLY A 125 4.34 -3.39 9.08
CA GLY A 125 3.61 -4.53 9.65
C GLY A 125 2.52 -5.06 8.73
N VAL A 126 1.77 -4.17 8.11
CA VAL A 126 0.72 -4.55 7.15
C VAL A 126 1.33 -5.16 5.89
N ILE A 127 2.40 -4.55 5.37
CA ILE A 127 3.09 -5.08 4.19
C ILE A 127 3.57 -6.51 4.46
N ASP A 128 4.14 -6.76 5.64
CA ASP A 128 4.59 -8.10 6.02
C ASP A 128 3.44 -9.09 6.11
N ALA A 129 2.33 -8.71 6.75
CA ALA A 129 1.17 -9.59 6.90
C ALA A 129 0.53 -9.90 5.55
N VAL A 130 0.39 -8.90 4.69
CA VAL A 130 -0.14 -9.07 3.34
C VAL A 130 0.80 -9.94 2.52
N GLY A 131 2.12 -9.73 2.66
CA GLY A 131 3.12 -10.54 1.98
C GLY A 131 3.03 -12.01 2.34
N HIS A 132 2.79 -12.34 3.62
CA HIS A 132 2.60 -13.71 4.05
C HIS A 132 1.34 -14.34 3.44
N ALA A 133 0.24 -13.59 3.42
CA ALA A 133 -1.00 -14.06 2.82
C ALA A 133 -0.84 -14.29 1.31
N LEU A 134 -0.16 -13.38 0.64
CA LEU A 134 0.11 -13.51 -0.79
C LEU A 134 1.00 -14.74 -1.07
N LYS A 135 2.01 -14.95 -0.26
CA LYS A 135 2.88 -16.13 -0.40
C LYS A 135 2.08 -17.43 -0.24
N ASP A 136 1.18 -17.48 0.72
CA ASP A 136 0.39 -18.67 1.00
C ASP A 136 -0.57 -19.01 -0.15
N HIS A 137 -1.16 -17.99 -0.76
CA HIS A 137 -2.20 -18.19 -1.78
C HIS A 137 -1.68 -18.04 -3.22
N PHE A 138 -0.60 -17.30 -3.40
CA PHE A 138 -0.02 -17.02 -4.71
C PHE A 138 1.50 -17.15 -4.62
N PRO A 139 2.04 -18.39 -4.46
CA PRO A 139 3.48 -18.58 -4.37
C PRO A 139 4.19 -18.17 -5.65
N TYR A 140 5.42 -17.74 -5.52
CA TYR A 140 6.22 -17.25 -6.63
C TYR A 140 6.51 -18.38 -7.64
N ASP A 141 6.34 -18.08 -8.94
CA ASP A 141 6.68 -18.96 -10.02
C ASP A 141 7.75 -18.29 -10.88
N ARG A 142 8.99 -18.76 -10.79
CA ARG A 142 10.12 -18.17 -11.51
C ARG A 142 9.97 -18.18 -13.02
N VAL A 143 9.17 -19.09 -13.55
CA VAL A 143 8.99 -19.22 -15.00
C VAL A 143 8.04 -18.18 -15.56
N THR A 144 7.00 -17.83 -14.80
CA THR A 144 5.93 -16.98 -15.29
C THR A 144 5.80 -15.64 -14.59
N ASP A 145 6.39 -15.49 -13.40
CA ASP A 145 6.18 -14.30 -12.60
C ASP A 145 7.23 -13.24 -12.89
N GLU A 146 6.75 -11.99 -12.93
CA GLU A 146 7.59 -10.81 -13.05
C GLU A 146 6.94 -9.70 -12.23
N ASN A 147 7.70 -8.66 -11.94
CA ASN A 147 7.16 -7.51 -11.21
C ASN A 147 6.30 -6.66 -12.15
N GLU A 148 4.99 -6.82 -12.05
CA GLU A 148 4.02 -6.16 -12.92
C GLU A 148 3.72 -4.72 -12.49
N LEU A 149 3.94 -4.38 -11.23
CA LEU A 149 3.69 -3.04 -10.68
C LEU A 149 4.97 -2.52 -10.05
N SER A 150 5.13 -1.19 -10.05
CA SER A 150 6.29 -0.57 -9.43
C SER A 150 6.25 -0.72 -7.91
N ASP A 151 7.42 -0.90 -7.29
CA ASP A 151 7.56 -0.93 -5.83
C ASP A 151 7.68 0.47 -5.23
N GLU A 152 7.76 1.49 -6.06
CA GLU A 152 7.88 2.86 -5.57
C GLU A 152 6.66 3.29 -4.78
N ILE A 153 6.91 4.08 -3.73
CA ILE A 153 5.83 4.64 -2.93
C ILE A 153 5.17 5.75 -3.73
N MET A 154 3.86 5.65 -3.91
CA MET A 154 3.09 6.66 -4.58
C MET A 154 2.70 7.75 -3.58
N MET A 155 2.91 9.00 -3.96
CA MET A 155 2.63 10.15 -3.11
C MET A 155 1.51 10.99 -3.71
N GLY A 156 0.51 11.30 -2.90
CA GLY A 156 -0.56 12.21 -3.27
C GLY A 156 -0.18 13.66 -3.01
N LYS A 157 -1.05 14.55 -3.33
CA LYS A 157 -0.87 16.00 -3.13
C LYS A 157 -1.25 16.45 -1.73
#